data_0a4cb662c1206c47d3a8193f79a6ee29
#
_entry.id   0a4cb662c1206c47d3a8193f79a6ee29
#
_cell.length_a   1.000
_cell.length_b   1.000
_cell.length_c   1.000
_cell.angle_alpha   90.00
_cell.angle_beta   90.00
_cell.angle_gamma   90.00
#
_symmetry.space_group_name_H-M   'P 1'
#
loop_
_entity.id
_entity.type
_entity.pdbx_description
1 polymer ?
#
loop_
_entity_poly.entity_id
_entity_poly.type
_entity_poly.pdbx_seq_one_letter_code
_entity_poly.pdbx_strand_id
1 'polypeptide(L)'
;MIKGIAEYLDININTDLYLTMYNMVKKHDNNTFGKTPFVSYSLEDNRTGKPTGYEKAFWPVLNEHKRVHPHYQFRSTGFNTANSTEKDVFAHTDIDLDTEHPNGYNIVVPVLGNSRIDYFETRDEEVYLPEKNAHGHAYYHEFYAQKEMGQGTPEFEKFLSDRKIGHIIVDKPILIQTTIMHRVVVTEAPRCAWVTRWNNIPKDVSFQEFKQKVENIL
;
A
#
# COMPACT_ATOMS: atom_id res chain seq x y z
N MET A 1 -15.70 2.27 4.65
CA MET A 1 -15.41 0.85 4.99
C MET A 1 -16.08 -0.03 3.95
N ILE A 2 -15.36 -1.02 3.44
CA ILE A 2 -15.85 -1.95 2.43
C ILE A 2 -15.62 -3.36 2.99
N LYS A 3 -16.74 -3.99 3.43
CA LYS A 3 -16.70 -5.28 4.13
C LYS A 3 -15.94 -6.34 3.33
N GLY A 4 -14.97 -6.99 3.98
CA GLY A 4 -14.13 -8.03 3.37
C GLY A 4 -13.05 -7.54 2.41
N ILE A 5 -12.91 -6.21 2.22
CA ILE A 5 -11.92 -5.61 1.32
C ILE A 5 -11.05 -4.61 2.08
N ALA A 6 -11.68 -3.70 2.86
CA ALA A 6 -10.97 -2.69 3.61
C ALA A 6 -11.75 -2.33 4.88
N GLU A 7 -11.16 -2.60 6.03
CA GLU A 7 -11.79 -2.42 7.33
C GLU A 7 -10.82 -1.83 8.35
N TYR A 8 -11.36 -1.06 9.28
CA TYR A 8 -10.61 -0.61 10.45
C TYR A 8 -10.23 -1.79 11.34
N LEU A 9 -9.05 -1.67 11.93
CA LEU A 9 -8.54 -2.59 12.93
C LEU A 9 -8.82 -2.05 14.34
N ASP A 10 -9.26 -2.92 15.22
CA ASP A 10 -9.40 -2.62 16.64
C ASP A 10 -8.09 -2.96 17.37
N ILE A 11 -7.06 -2.17 17.11
CA ILE A 11 -5.72 -2.32 17.69
C ILE A 11 -5.22 -1.00 18.27
N ASN A 12 -4.43 -1.10 19.33
CA ASN A 12 -3.83 0.07 19.96
C ASN A 12 -2.41 0.31 19.41
N ILE A 13 -2.27 1.28 18.53
CA ILE A 13 -1.00 1.63 17.90
C ILE A 13 -0.28 2.74 18.66
N ASN A 14 0.96 2.49 19.00
CA ASN A 14 1.86 3.54 19.52
C ASN A 14 2.37 4.43 18.37
N THR A 15 1.61 5.46 18.02
CA THR A 15 1.93 6.40 16.93
C THR A 15 3.29 7.07 17.11
N ASP A 16 3.72 7.35 18.35
CA ASP A 16 5.02 7.97 18.64
C ASP A 16 6.19 7.06 18.24
N LEU A 17 6.01 5.74 18.40
CA LEU A 17 7.01 4.77 17.92
C LEU A 17 7.17 4.86 16.39
N TYR A 18 6.06 4.87 15.65
CA TYR A 18 6.10 4.99 14.19
C TYR A 18 6.70 6.32 13.74
N LEU A 19 6.35 7.42 14.38
CA LEU A 19 6.92 8.73 14.09
C LEU A 19 8.42 8.77 14.36
N THR A 20 8.86 8.14 15.45
CA THR A 20 10.30 8.03 15.80
C THR A 20 11.04 7.25 14.71
N MET A 21 10.54 6.09 14.30
CA MET A 21 11.12 5.27 13.23
C MET A 21 11.17 6.04 11.91
N TYR A 22 10.11 6.76 11.55
CA TYR A 22 10.07 7.60 10.35
C TYR A 22 11.17 8.67 10.38
N ASN A 23 11.28 9.39 11.50
CA ASN A 23 12.30 10.43 11.66
C ASN A 23 13.73 9.88 11.61
N MET A 24 13.95 8.65 12.07
CA MET A 24 15.25 7.99 11.95
C MET A 24 15.62 7.76 10.48
N VAL A 25 14.74 7.14 9.71
CA VAL A 25 15.05 6.82 8.30
C VAL A 25 15.10 8.06 7.42
N LYS A 26 14.26 9.05 7.66
CA LYS A 26 14.24 10.32 6.92
C LYS A 26 15.57 11.09 7.03
N LYS A 27 16.26 11.00 8.16
CA LYS A 27 17.57 11.66 8.35
C LYS A 27 18.69 11.06 7.50
N HIS A 28 18.58 9.80 7.14
CA HIS A 28 19.57 9.06 6.37
C HIS A 28 19.24 8.97 4.87
N ASP A 29 18.11 9.56 4.48
CA ASP A 29 17.67 9.49 3.11
C ASP A 29 18.26 10.62 2.27
N ASN A 30 19.21 10.25 1.42
CA ASN A 30 19.61 11.02 0.25
C ASN A 30 18.74 10.69 -0.97
N ASN A 31 17.63 10.00 -0.75
CA ASN A 31 16.80 9.44 -1.80
C ASN A 31 15.82 10.49 -2.31
N THR A 32 16.31 11.34 -3.14
CA THR A 32 15.48 12.09 -4.06
C THR A 32 14.88 11.11 -5.08
N PHE A 33 13.76 10.50 -4.76
CA PHE A 33 12.82 10.09 -5.80
C PHE A 33 12.47 11.37 -6.56
N GLY A 34 13.21 11.65 -7.63
CA GLY A 34 13.12 12.91 -8.31
C GLY A 34 11.68 13.24 -8.62
N LYS A 35 11.17 14.35 -8.70
CA LYS A 35 9.88 14.85 -9.21
C LYS A 35 8.57 14.09 -8.87
N THR A 36 8.58 12.95 -8.17
CA THR A 36 7.36 12.30 -7.72
C THR A 36 6.98 12.80 -6.33
N PRO A 37 5.70 13.09 -6.06
CA PRO A 37 5.26 13.51 -4.72
C PRO A 37 5.36 12.39 -3.68
N PHE A 38 5.57 11.14 -4.14
CA PHE A 38 5.61 9.95 -3.30
C PHE A 38 7.04 9.46 -3.07
N VAL A 39 7.37 9.22 -1.80
CA VAL A 39 8.65 8.61 -1.40
C VAL A 39 8.36 7.40 -0.51
N SER A 40 9.01 6.28 -0.81
CA SER A 40 8.94 5.07 -0.01
C SER A 40 10.24 4.84 0.74
N TYR A 41 10.16 4.61 2.04
CA TYR A 41 11.26 4.19 2.92
C TYR A 41 11.04 2.73 3.29
N SER A 42 11.27 1.83 2.35
CA SER A 42 11.04 0.40 2.50
C SER A 42 12.30 -0.37 2.87
N LEU A 43 12.15 -1.62 3.27
CA LEU A 43 13.27 -2.52 3.60
C LEU A 43 14.16 -2.81 2.40
N GLU A 44 13.62 -2.74 1.19
CA GLU A 44 14.37 -2.79 -0.07
C GLU A 44 14.18 -1.50 -0.86
N ASP A 45 15.22 -1.09 -1.54
CA ASP A 45 15.17 -0.01 -2.52
C ASP A 45 14.34 -0.45 -3.74
N ASN A 46 13.27 0.26 -4.03
CA ASN A 46 12.34 -0.09 -5.10
C ASN A 46 12.94 -0.10 -6.51
N ARG A 47 14.11 0.55 -6.71
CA ARG A 47 14.79 0.63 -8.01
C ARG A 47 15.81 -0.46 -8.18
N THR A 48 16.53 -0.78 -7.11
CA THR A 48 17.68 -1.69 -7.18
C THR A 48 17.40 -3.07 -6.60
N GLY A 49 16.31 -3.23 -5.83
CA GLY A 49 16.00 -4.45 -5.08
C GLY A 49 17.02 -4.78 -3.97
N LYS A 50 17.86 -3.81 -3.60
CA LYS A 50 18.87 -4.02 -2.55
C LYS A 50 18.33 -3.64 -1.19
N PRO A 51 18.78 -4.32 -0.11
CA PRO A 51 18.45 -3.92 1.26
C PRO A 51 18.86 -2.47 1.54
N THR A 52 17.96 -1.70 2.16
CA THR A 52 18.19 -0.29 2.51
C THR A 52 18.93 -0.11 3.83
N GLY A 53 19.01 -1.15 4.65
CA GLY A 53 19.56 -1.08 6.01
C GLY A 53 18.56 -0.56 7.07
N TYR A 54 17.32 -0.26 6.71
CA TYR A 54 16.31 0.24 7.66
C TYR A 54 15.74 -0.84 8.58
N GLU A 55 16.07 -2.11 8.36
CA GLU A 55 15.54 -3.23 9.16
C GLU A 55 15.74 -3.02 10.67
N LYS A 56 16.91 -2.52 11.09
CA LYS A 56 17.17 -2.26 12.50
C LYS A 56 16.27 -1.18 13.09
N ALA A 57 15.97 -0.14 12.30
CA ALA A 57 15.07 0.93 12.72
C ALA A 57 13.62 0.46 12.84
N PHE A 58 13.24 -0.47 11.96
CA PHE A 58 11.86 -1.00 11.89
C PHE A 58 11.62 -2.22 12.79
N TRP A 59 12.68 -2.77 13.38
CA TRP A 59 12.63 -4.01 14.16
C TRP A 59 11.52 -4.07 15.23
N PRO A 60 11.27 -2.98 16.00
CA PRO A 60 10.22 -3.02 17.03
C PRO A 60 8.83 -3.38 16.47
N VAL A 61 8.52 -2.89 15.26
CA VAL A 61 7.24 -3.15 14.58
C VAL A 61 7.31 -4.45 13.79
N LEU A 62 8.38 -4.69 13.06
CA LEU A 62 8.54 -5.90 12.23
C LEU A 62 8.46 -7.18 13.06
N ASN A 63 9.01 -7.18 14.27
CA ASN A 63 8.98 -8.34 15.14
C ASN A 63 7.54 -8.76 15.49
N GLU A 64 6.66 -7.80 15.77
CA GLU A 64 5.24 -8.06 16.03
C GLU A 64 4.51 -8.49 14.76
N HIS A 65 4.77 -7.82 13.64
CA HIS A 65 4.13 -8.14 12.35
C HIS A 65 4.53 -9.53 11.83
N LYS A 66 5.76 -9.99 12.11
CA LYS A 66 6.19 -11.37 11.82
C LYS A 66 5.39 -12.43 12.60
N ARG A 67 4.90 -12.11 13.78
CA ARG A 67 4.04 -13.01 14.56
C ARG A 67 2.68 -13.21 13.91
N VAL A 68 2.18 -12.20 13.23
CA VAL A 68 0.94 -12.32 12.43
C VAL A 68 1.16 -13.27 11.26
N HIS A 69 2.18 -12.99 10.45
CA HIS A 69 2.56 -13.86 9.34
C HIS A 69 4.06 -13.67 9.02
N PRO A 70 4.85 -14.75 8.92
CA PRO A 70 6.31 -14.66 8.79
C PRO A 70 6.77 -14.09 7.44
N HIS A 71 5.95 -14.22 6.39
CA HIS A 71 6.28 -13.75 5.05
C HIS A 71 5.65 -12.39 4.79
N TYR A 72 6.49 -11.39 4.55
CA TYR A 72 6.06 -10.06 4.10
C TYR A 72 6.94 -9.58 2.97
N GLN A 73 6.38 -8.72 2.13
CA GLN A 73 7.08 -8.17 0.98
C GLN A 73 8.00 -7.02 1.41
N PHE A 74 9.30 -7.22 1.33
CA PHE A 74 10.30 -6.22 1.74
C PHE A 74 10.15 -4.89 1.01
N ARG A 75 9.92 -4.90 -0.30
CA ARG A 75 9.76 -3.70 -1.13
C ARG A 75 8.56 -2.84 -0.76
N SER A 76 7.52 -3.45 -0.19
CA SER A 76 6.30 -2.75 0.19
C SER A 76 6.18 -2.50 1.69
N THR A 77 7.15 -3.00 2.49
CA THR A 77 7.13 -2.84 3.94
C THR A 77 7.99 -1.67 4.37
N GLY A 78 7.36 -0.68 4.97
CA GLY A 78 7.99 0.57 5.40
C GLY A 78 7.06 1.76 5.36
N PHE A 79 7.64 2.96 5.30
CA PHE A 79 6.87 4.20 5.22
C PHE A 79 6.64 4.63 3.77
N ASN A 80 5.39 4.91 3.46
CA ASN A 80 4.96 5.55 2.21
C ASN A 80 4.53 6.99 2.50
N THR A 81 5.20 7.95 1.87
CA THR A 81 5.01 9.37 2.13
C THR A 81 4.60 10.13 0.88
N ALA A 82 3.87 11.21 1.06
CA ALA A 82 3.55 12.18 0.01
C ALA A 82 3.64 13.60 0.55
N ASN A 83 4.28 14.50 -0.20
CA ASN A 83 4.50 15.87 0.20
C ASN A 83 3.43 16.84 -0.33
N SER A 84 2.53 16.39 -1.19
CA SER A 84 1.44 17.19 -1.72
C SER A 84 0.16 16.36 -1.85
N THR A 85 -0.96 17.04 -1.96
CA THR A 85 -2.26 16.46 -2.32
C THR A 85 -2.44 16.37 -3.84
N GLU A 86 -1.48 16.87 -4.61
CA GLU A 86 -1.53 16.85 -6.05
C GLU A 86 -1.19 15.47 -6.57
N LYS A 87 -2.19 14.83 -7.11
CA LYS A 87 -2.16 13.58 -7.86
C LYS A 87 -1.78 12.33 -7.06
N ASP A 88 -2.70 11.52 -7.15
CA ASP A 88 -2.83 10.21 -6.60
C ASP A 88 -1.86 9.22 -7.22
N VAL A 89 -1.64 8.16 -6.50
CA VAL A 89 -1.11 6.94 -7.06
C VAL A 89 -2.08 6.47 -8.16
N PHE A 90 -1.53 5.95 -9.26
CA PHE A 90 -2.34 5.30 -10.29
C PHE A 90 -3.19 4.16 -9.69
N ALA A 91 -4.32 3.86 -10.32
CA ALA A 91 -5.15 2.74 -9.91
C ALA A 91 -4.46 1.41 -10.28
N HIS A 92 -4.27 0.52 -9.30
CA HIS A 92 -3.53 -0.73 -9.47
C HIS A 92 -4.02 -1.80 -8.48
N THR A 93 -3.65 -3.04 -8.78
CA THR A 93 -3.65 -4.12 -7.78
C THR A 93 -2.22 -4.35 -7.32
N ASP A 94 -2.03 -4.78 -6.11
CA ASP A 94 -0.73 -5.24 -5.63
C ASP A 94 -0.68 -6.78 -5.73
N ILE A 95 -0.38 -7.32 -6.88
CA ILE A 95 -0.21 -8.76 -7.08
C ILE A 95 1.29 -9.06 -7.11
N ASP A 96 1.71 -10.03 -6.32
CA ASP A 96 3.04 -10.60 -6.42
C ASP A 96 2.97 -11.76 -7.42
N LEU A 97 3.62 -11.58 -8.57
CA LEU A 97 3.62 -12.56 -9.66
C LEU A 97 4.49 -13.79 -9.37
N ASP A 98 5.42 -13.66 -8.43
CA ASP A 98 6.35 -14.73 -8.08
C ASP A 98 5.73 -15.76 -7.12
N THR A 99 4.46 -15.56 -6.73
CA THR A 99 3.79 -16.44 -5.78
C THR A 99 2.65 -17.24 -6.43
N GLU A 100 2.60 -18.53 -6.13
CA GLU A 100 1.46 -19.39 -6.45
C GLU A 100 0.16 -18.96 -5.75
N HIS A 101 0.26 -18.03 -4.80
CA HIS A 101 -0.83 -17.54 -3.97
C HIS A 101 -0.89 -16.01 -3.99
N PRO A 102 -1.65 -15.41 -4.91
CA PRO A 102 -1.71 -13.95 -5.07
C PRO A 102 -2.48 -13.23 -3.95
N ASN A 103 -2.94 -13.91 -2.90
CA ASN A 103 -3.57 -13.25 -1.77
C ASN A 103 -2.55 -12.43 -0.99
N GLY A 104 -2.81 -11.13 -0.91
CA GLY A 104 -2.04 -10.18 -0.13
C GLY A 104 -2.93 -9.27 0.68
N TYR A 105 -2.54 -9.07 1.94
CA TYR A 105 -3.19 -8.12 2.84
C TYR A 105 -2.15 -7.11 3.34
N ASN A 106 -2.52 -5.84 3.34
CA ASN A 106 -1.70 -4.80 3.94
C ASN A 106 -2.36 -4.28 5.20
N ILE A 107 -1.57 -4.15 6.27
CA ILE A 107 -1.91 -3.17 7.30
C ILE A 107 -1.38 -1.81 6.85
N VAL A 108 -2.21 -0.78 7.00
CA VAL A 108 -1.83 0.61 6.79
C VAL A 108 -2.07 1.37 8.09
N VAL A 109 -1.01 1.94 8.65
CA VAL A 109 -1.06 2.72 9.88
C VAL A 109 -0.78 4.19 9.53
N PRO A 110 -1.75 5.10 9.71
CA PRO A 110 -1.52 6.53 9.50
C PRO A 110 -0.56 7.07 10.56
N VAL A 111 0.43 7.86 10.13
CA VAL A 111 1.45 8.48 11.00
C VAL A 111 1.37 10.01 10.95
N LEU A 112 1.23 10.58 9.75
CA LEU A 112 1.06 12.01 9.50
C LEU A 112 0.08 12.23 8.37
N GLY A 113 -0.70 13.30 8.45
CA GLY A 113 -1.68 13.66 7.44
C GLY A 113 -2.71 12.57 7.20
N ASN A 114 -3.51 12.74 6.17
CA ASN A 114 -4.59 11.81 5.87
C ASN A 114 -4.60 11.38 4.41
N SER A 115 -5.16 10.22 4.18
CA SER A 115 -5.44 9.71 2.83
C SER A 115 -6.74 8.93 2.79
N ARG A 116 -7.23 8.71 1.59
CA ARG A 116 -8.35 7.85 1.28
C ARG A 116 -7.88 6.78 0.31
N ILE A 117 -8.38 5.57 0.44
CA ILE A 117 -8.17 4.52 -0.55
C ILE A 117 -9.50 4.29 -1.25
N ASP A 118 -9.53 4.55 -2.54
CA ASP A 118 -10.66 4.27 -3.43
C ASP A 118 -10.49 2.88 -4.03
N TYR A 119 -11.59 2.12 -4.13
CA TYR A 119 -11.64 0.78 -4.70
C TYR A 119 -12.56 0.75 -5.92
N PHE A 120 -12.18 -0.07 -6.89
CA PHE A 120 -12.85 -0.13 -8.19
C PHE A 120 -13.16 -1.58 -8.56
N GLU A 121 -14.33 -1.78 -9.16
CA GLU A 121 -14.62 -3.03 -9.85
C GLU A 121 -13.79 -3.13 -11.14
N THR A 122 -13.46 -4.35 -11.52
CA THR A 122 -12.70 -4.64 -12.74
C THR A 122 -13.36 -5.77 -13.50
N ARG A 123 -13.20 -5.75 -14.83
CA ARG A 123 -13.45 -6.88 -15.71
C ARG A 123 -12.11 -7.31 -16.30
N ASP A 124 -11.97 -8.59 -16.60
CA ASP A 124 -10.69 -9.15 -17.06
C ASP A 124 -10.16 -8.44 -18.31
N GLU A 125 -11.05 -8.03 -19.21
CA GLU A 125 -10.72 -7.31 -20.44
C GLU A 125 -10.29 -5.85 -20.22
N GLU A 126 -10.53 -5.28 -19.05
CA GLU A 126 -10.23 -3.86 -18.74
C GLU A 126 -8.87 -3.66 -18.09
N VAL A 127 -8.24 -4.75 -17.67
CA VAL A 127 -6.98 -4.72 -16.93
C VAL A 127 -5.88 -5.45 -17.67
N TYR A 128 -4.67 -5.00 -17.47
CA TYR A 128 -3.48 -5.65 -18.00
C TYR A 128 -2.37 -5.67 -16.96
N LEU A 129 -1.44 -6.57 -17.14
CA LEU A 129 -0.20 -6.61 -16.40
C LEU A 129 0.87 -5.90 -17.22
N PRO A 130 1.34 -4.73 -16.83
CA PRO A 130 2.40 -4.06 -17.56
C PRO A 130 3.69 -4.87 -17.45
N GLU A 131 4.43 -5.00 -18.55
CA GLU A 131 5.73 -5.69 -18.57
C GLU A 131 6.73 -5.05 -17.60
N LYS A 132 6.67 -3.73 -17.49
CA LYS A 132 7.41 -2.94 -16.49
C LYS A 132 6.64 -1.69 -16.14
N ASN A 133 6.50 -1.41 -14.85
CA ASN A 133 6.01 -0.09 -14.43
C ASN A 133 7.11 0.98 -14.59
N ALA A 134 6.79 2.24 -14.28
CA ALA A 134 7.73 3.35 -14.28
C ALA A 134 8.96 3.14 -13.36
N HIS A 135 8.89 2.17 -12.47
CA HIS A 135 9.96 1.76 -11.54
C HIS A 135 10.66 0.46 -11.95
N GLY A 136 10.34 -0.10 -13.11
CA GLY A 136 10.95 -1.33 -13.61
C GLY A 136 10.38 -2.63 -13.05
N HIS A 137 9.23 -2.59 -12.39
CA HIS A 137 8.57 -3.74 -11.77
C HIS A 137 7.20 -4.02 -12.40
N ALA A 138 6.89 -5.28 -12.64
CA ALA A 138 5.63 -5.76 -13.20
C ALA A 138 4.82 -6.51 -12.13
N TYR A 139 4.46 -5.83 -11.03
CA TYR A 139 3.84 -6.50 -9.88
C TYR A 139 2.34 -6.28 -9.76
N TYR A 140 1.72 -5.49 -10.64
CA TYR A 140 0.34 -5.11 -10.49
C TYR A 140 -0.39 -4.95 -11.81
N HIS A 141 -1.67 -5.28 -11.79
CA HIS A 141 -2.55 -4.94 -12.89
C HIS A 141 -2.90 -3.47 -12.85
N GLU A 142 -3.03 -2.89 -14.02
CA GLU A 142 -3.50 -1.54 -14.27
C GLU A 142 -4.69 -1.58 -15.24
N PHE A 143 -5.48 -0.52 -15.26
CA PHE A 143 -6.50 -0.36 -16.30
C PHE A 143 -5.87 0.00 -17.65
N TYR A 144 -6.33 -0.63 -18.74
CA TYR A 144 -6.00 -0.18 -20.10
C TYR A 144 -6.38 1.28 -20.32
N ALA A 145 -7.55 1.71 -19.79
CA ALA A 145 -8.01 3.09 -19.86
C ALA A 145 -7.00 4.11 -19.29
N GLN A 146 -6.21 3.73 -18.28
CA GLN A 146 -5.14 4.58 -17.73
C GLN A 146 -4.05 4.86 -18.75
N LYS A 147 -3.71 3.86 -19.56
CA LYS A 147 -2.72 3.99 -20.64
C LYS A 147 -3.27 4.77 -21.83
N GLU A 148 -4.53 4.55 -22.18
CA GLU A 148 -5.18 5.15 -23.36
C GLU A 148 -5.60 6.59 -23.13
N MET A 149 -6.22 6.89 -21.99
CA MET A 149 -6.76 8.22 -21.67
C MET A 149 -5.75 9.11 -20.94
N GLY A 150 -4.75 8.51 -20.31
CA GLY A 150 -3.78 9.22 -19.47
C GLY A 150 -4.26 9.41 -18.02
N GLN A 151 -3.37 9.12 -17.09
CA GLN A 151 -3.63 9.30 -15.66
C GLN A 151 -3.95 10.77 -15.33
N GLY A 152 -5.01 10.99 -14.54
CA GLY A 152 -5.43 12.32 -14.07
C GLY A 152 -6.13 13.18 -15.12
N THR A 153 -6.48 12.63 -16.29
CA THR A 153 -7.36 13.32 -17.26
C THR A 153 -8.82 13.26 -16.79
N PRO A 154 -9.66 14.24 -17.16
CA PRO A 154 -11.09 14.21 -16.82
C PRO A 154 -11.80 12.94 -17.30
N GLU A 155 -11.42 12.43 -18.46
CA GLU A 155 -11.96 11.20 -19.04
C GLU A 155 -11.62 9.99 -18.19
N PHE A 156 -10.37 9.87 -17.73
CA PHE A 156 -9.94 8.77 -16.86
C PHE A 156 -10.57 8.88 -15.47
N GLU A 157 -10.68 10.09 -14.91
CA GLU A 157 -11.34 10.29 -13.62
C GLU A 157 -12.85 9.92 -13.69
N LYS A 158 -13.51 10.23 -14.82
CA LYS A 158 -14.87 9.76 -15.04
C LYS A 158 -14.96 8.25 -15.15
N PHE A 159 -14.06 7.61 -15.89
CA PHE A 159 -13.96 6.15 -15.97
C PHE A 159 -13.83 5.50 -14.60
N LEU A 160 -12.94 6.03 -13.74
CA LEU A 160 -12.77 5.54 -12.37
C LEU A 160 -14.01 5.78 -11.50
N SER A 161 -14.65 6.94 -11.65
CA SER A 161 -15.88 7.26 -10.91
C SER A 161 -17.01 6.29 -11.21
N ASP A 162 -17.15 5.89 -12.47
CA ASP A 162 -18.20 4.96 -12.92
C ASP A 162 -17.96 3.51 -12.39
N ARG A 163 -16.73 3.19 -11.97
CA ARG A 163 -16.33 1.86 -11.44
C ARG A 163 -16.10 1.82 -9.94
N LYS A 164 -16.26 2.94 -9.29
CA LYS A 164 -15.97 3.02 -7.86
C LYS A 164 -16.97 2.23 -7.03
N ILE A 165 -16.50 1.19 -6.34
CA ILE A 165 -17.31 0.38 -5.42
C ILE A 165 -17.34 0.92 -4.00
N GLY A 166 -16.40 1.80 -3.65
CA GLY A 166 -16.35 2.43 -2.34
C GLY A 166 -14.98 3.01 -1.99
N HIS A 167 -14.85 3.43 -0.74
CA HIS A 167 -13.60 3.93 -0.21
C HIS A 167 -13.49 3.72 1.30
N ILE A 168 -12.25 3.85 1.80
CA ILE A 168 -11.96 3.95 3.24
C ILE A 168 -11.05 5.15 3.50
N ILE A 169 -11.33 5.89 4.58
CA ILE A 169 -10.45 6.95 5.07
C ILE A 169 -9.35 6.31 5.92
N VAL A 170 -8.12 6.73 5.74
CA VAL A 170 -6.96 6.21 6.48
C VAL A 170 -6.64 7.19 7.63
N ASP A 171 -7.54 7.27 8.59
CA ASP A 171 -7.41 8.06 9.82
C ASP A 171 -7.15 7.20 11.06
N LYS A 172 -7.26 5.89 10.91
CA LYS A 172 -6.96 4.84 11.89
C LYS A 172 -6.26 3.68 11.20
N PRO A 173 -5.66 2.74 11.95
CA PRO A 173 -5.13 1.52 11.36
C PRO A 173 -6.21 0.75 10.59
N ILE A 174 -5.88 0.34 9.39
CA ILE A 174 -6.77 -0.43 8.52
C ILE A 174 -6.06 -1.68 8.00
N LEU A 175 -6.84 -2.73 7.77
CA LEU A 175 -6.44 -3.86 6.94
C LEU A 175 -7.09 -3.72 5.58
N ILE A 176 -6.32 -3.94 4.53
CA ILE A 176 -6.77 -3.88 3.14
C ILE A 176 -6.38 -5.13 2.37
N GLN A 177 -7.27 -5.55 1.46
CA GLN A 177 -6.97 -6.55 0.45
C GLN A 177 -6.41 -5.86 -0.80
N THR A 178 -5.23 -6.26 -1.22
CA THR A 178 -4.46 -5.57 -2.26
C THR A 178 -4.59 -6.19 -3.64
N THR A 179 -5.30 -7.31 -3.74
CA THR A 179 -5.66 -7.94 -5.00
C THR A 179 -6.85 -7.26 -5.71
N ILE A 180 -7.53 -6.35 -5.01
CA ILE A 180 -8.62 -5.54 -5.57
C ILE A 180 -8.03 -4.23 -6.10
N MET A 181 -8.48 -3.82 -7.28
CA MET A 181 -8.06 -2.56 -7.91
C MET A 181 -8.33 -1.38 -6.97
N HIS A 182 -7.30 -0.62 -6.66
CA HIS A 182 -7.38 0.49 -5.71
C HIS A 182 -6.45 1.65 -6.06
N ARG A 183 -6.73 2.81 -5.48
CA ARG A 183 -5.94 4.03 -5.62
C ARG A 183 -5.84 4.76 -4.28
N VAL A 184 -4.64 5.22 -3.92
CA VAL A 184 -4.43 6.10 -2.75
C VAL A 184 -4.62 7.55 -3.18
N VAL A 185 -5.50 8.27 -2.50
CA VAL A 185 -5.78 9.69 -2.66
C VAL A 185 -5.30 10.42 -1.39
N VAL A 186 -4.34 11.32 -1.53
CA VAL A 186 -3.84 12.12 -0.40
C VAL A 186 -4.83 13.25 -0.14
N THR A 187 -5.43 13.28 1.05
CA THR A 187 -6.42 14.29 1.44
C THR A 187 -5.83 15.39 2.33
N GLU A 188 -4.72 15.09 3.00
CA GLU A 188 -3.98 16.03 3.83
C GLU A 188 -2.47 15.75 3.74
N ALA A 189 -1.69 16.73 3.31
CA ALA A 189 -0.23 16.64 3.20
C ALA A 189 0.48 17.49 4.29
N PRO A 190 1.70 17.10 4.73
CA PRO A 190 2.43 15.92 4.34
C PRO A 190 1.79 14.64 4.86
N ARG A 191 1.67 13.63 4.01
CA ARG A 191 1.14 12.33 4.40
C ARG A 191 2.28 11.35 4.64
N CYS A 192 2.21 10.61 5.74
CA CYS A 192 3.06 9.46 6.03
C CYS A 192 2.22 8.33 6.59
N ALA A 193 2.33 7.15 6.00
CA ALA A 193 1.73 5.94 6.55
C ALA A 193 2.75 4.81 6.56
N TRP A 194 2.76 4.02 7.62
CA TRP A 194 3.44 2.73 7.65
C TRP A 194 2.60 1.71 6.92
N VAL A 195 3.26 0.85 6.14
CA VAL A 195 2.64 -0.28 5.46
C VAL A 195 3.44 -1.53 5.75
N THR A 196 2.78 -2.61 6.18
CA THR A 196 3.31 -3.97 6.11
C THR A 196 2.43 -4.76 5.17
N ARG A 197 3.03 -5.35 4.16
CA ARG A 197 2.34 -6.21 3.21
C ARG A 197 2.70 -7.65 3.47
N TRP A 198 1.69 -8.44 3.85
CA TRP A 198 1.84 -9.87 3.99
C TRP A 198 1.52 -10.59 2.69
N ASN A 199 2.46 -11.44 2.28
CA ASN A 199 2.38 -12.27 1.08
C ASN A 199 2.07 -13.72 1.45
N ASN A 200 1.83 -14.50 0.42
CA ASN A 200 1.69 -15.96 0.55
C ASN A 200 0.62 -16.37 1.56
N ILE A 201 -0.42 -15.56 1.67
CA ILE A 201 -1.58 -15.91 2.48
C ILE A 201 -2.33 -17.02 1.75
N PRO A 202 -2.58 -18.18 2.39
CA PRO A 202 -3.35 -19.26 1.79
C PRO A 202 -4.72 -18.77 1.29
N LYS A 203 -5.17 -19.28 0.15
CA LYS A 203 -6.45 -18.86 -0.49
C LYS A 203 -7.69 -19.12 0.35
N ASP A 204 -7.62 -20.11 1.24
CA ASP A 204 -8.67 -20.49 2.17
C ASP A 204 -8.72 -19.60 3.41
N VAL A 205 -7.71 -18.76 3.64
CA VAL A 205 -7.73 -17.76 4.72
C VAL A 205 -8.52 -16.54 4.27
N SER A 206 -9.71 -16.39 4.81
CA SER A 206 -10.56 -15.24 4.51
C SER A 206 -10.01 -13.94 5.09
N PHE A 207 -10.45 -12.80 4.53
CA PHE A 207 -10.12 -11.47 5.05
C PHE A 207 -10.47 -11.33 6.55
N GLN A 208 -11.61 -11.85 6.97
CA GLN A 208 -12.07 -11.74 8.35
C GLN A 208 -11.22 -12.58 9.32
N GLU A 209 -10.84 -13.78 8.93
CA GLU A 209 -9.94 -14.62 9.73
C GLU A 209 -8.57 -13.97 9.88
N PHE A 210 -8.04 -13.41 8.78
CA PHE A 210 -6.76 -12.71 8.84
C PHE A 210 -6.84 -11.43 9.67
N LYS A 211 -7.93 -10.65 9.52
CA LYS A 211 -8.20 -9.45 10.35
C LYS A 211 -8.21 -9.81 11.83
N GLN A 212 -8.96 -10.84 12.22
CA GLN A 212 -9.02 -11.29 13.61
C GLN A 212 -7.65 -11.72 14.15
N LYS A 213 -6.84 -12.38 13.31
CA LYS A 213 -5.47 -12.75 13.68
C LYS A 213 -4.59 -11.53 13.92
N VAL A 214 -4.71 -10.48 13.07
CA VAL A 214 -4.01 -9.20 13.24
C VAL A 214 -4.40 -8.57 14.57
N GLU A 215 -5.70 -8.43 14.84
CA GLU A 215 -6.24 -7.81 16.07
C GLU A 215 -5.89 -8.56 17.35
N ASN A 216 -5.70 -9.86 17.27
CA ASN A 216 -5.29 -10.67 18.44
C ASN A 216 -3.79 -10.58 18.76
N ILE A 217 -2.95 -10.11 17.82
CA ILE A 217 -1.49 -10.11 17.96
C ILE A 217 -0.94 -8.70 18.14
N LEU A 218 -1.51 -7.71 17.45
CA LEU A 218 -1.09 -6.31 17.50
C LEU A 218 -1.95 -5.49 18.45
#